data_2b84fb557a0807132abd24436cef8c55
#
_entry.id   2b84fb557a0807132abd24436cef8c55
#
_cell.length_a   1.000
_cell.length_b   1.000
_cell.length_c   1.000
_cell.angle_alpha   90.00
_cell.angle_beta   90.00
_cell.angle_gamma   90.00
#
_symmetry.space_group_name_H-M   'P 1'
#
loop_
_entity.id
_entity.type
_entity.pdbx_description
1 polymer ?
#
loop_
_entity_poly.entity_id
_entity_poly.type
_entity_poly.pdbx_seq_one_letter_code
_entity_poly.pdbx_strand_id
1 'polypeptide(L)'
;MSVCMAKYWNVENDALQDLAICALLHDNALTQYITEEVKKNPGIDIGEDFLNEKANLHCIYGENNIAKIPFKTNVSNVILYHHELANGKGPFKKAWQEVPLFARIIHLTDVVDAIASSWEFKQEKWDICCEFLVKQKGVLFDDECVEAFLEMISKETFVSLEDGSFESKLWEIVPRKKQMFDWNTCKNIADFFANIVDYKSPFTSK
;
A
#
# COMPACT_ATOMS: atom_id res chain seq x y z
N MET A 1 -7.62 6.84 -0.43
CA MET A 1 -6.79 7.98 0.05
C MET A 1 -5.63 8.27 -0.89
N SER A 2 -4.75 7.33 -1.23
CA SER A 2 -3.54 7.56 -2.04
C SER A 2 -3.79 8.35 -3.32
N VAL A 3 -4.83 8.02 -4.08
CA VAL A 3 -5.20 8.74 -5.33
C VAL A 3 -5.67 10.18 -5.04
N CYS A 4 -6.38 10.41 -3.94
CA CYS A 4 -6.77 11.78 -3.55
C CYS A 4 -5.54 12.62 -3.22
N MET A 5 -4.62 12.10 -2.44
CA MET A 5 -3.37 12.76 -2.10
C MET A 5 -2.52 13.08 -3.34
N ALA A 6 -2.43 12.15 -4.29
CA ALA A 6 -1.62 12.34 -5.50
C ALA A 6 -2.08 13.52 -6.37
N LYS A 7 -3.31 14.00 -6.22
CA LYS A 7 -3.81 15.21 -6.87
C LYS A 7 -3.08 16.48 -6.41
N TYR A 8 -2.53 16.47 -5.22
CA TYR A 8 -1.68 17.56 -4.72
C TYR A 8 -0.51 17.87 -5.66
N TRP A 9 0.09 16.84 -6.26
CA TRP A 9 1.18 16.97 -7.23
C TRP A 9 0.73 17.04 -8.69
N ASN A 10 -0.57 17.21 -8.97
CA ASN A 10 -1.13 17.21 -10.32
C ASN A 10 -0.75 15.97 -11.14
N VAL A 11 -0.72 14.81 -10.52
CA VAL A 11 -0.38 13.53 -11.15
C VAL A 11 -1.37 13.20 -12.27
N GLU A 12 -0.87 12.79 -13.43
CA GLU A 12 -1.68 12.46 -14.62
C GLU A 12 -2.53 11.20 -14.41
N ASN A 13 -3.62 11.10 -15.18
CA ASN A 13 -4.61 10.03 -15.05
C ASN A 13 -4.04 8.61 -15.15
N ASP A 14 -3.10 8.37 -16.06
CA ASP A 14 -2.50 7.03 -16.21
C ASP A 14 -1.65 6.67 -14.99
N ALA A 15 -0.91 7.61 -14.42
CA ALA A 15 -0.16 7.43 -13.19
C ALA A 15 -1.07 7.31 -11.95
N LEU A 16 -2.23 8.01 -11.91
CA LEU A 16 -3.23 7.82 -10.85
C LEU A 16 -3.84 6.42 -10.88
N GLN A 17 -4.06 5.83 -12.06
CA GLN A 17 -4.51 4.43 -12.17
C GLN A 17 -3.45 3.46 -11.65
N ASP A 18 -2.19 3.67 -12.03
CA ASP A 18 -1.08 2.83 -11.57
C ASP A 18 -0.87 2.95 -10.06
N LEU A 19 -0.97 4.16 -9.49
CA LEU A 19 -0.95 4.36 -8.05
C LEU A 19 -2.09 3.61 -7.35
N ALA A 20 -3.32 3.66 -7.90
CA ALA A 20 -4.44 2.92 -7.33
C ALA A 20 -4.18 1.41 -7.32
N ILE A 21 -3.61 0.86 -8.40
CA ILE A 21 -3.23 -0.55 -8.48
C ILE A 21 -2.13 -0.87 -7.47
N CYS A 22 -1.08 -0.06 -7.38
CA CYS A 22 -0.01 -0.25 -6.40
C CYS A 22 -0.54 -0.20 -4.96
N ALA A 23 -1.40 0.78 -4.64
CA ALA A 23 -2.00 0.90 -3.30
C ALA A 23 -2.90 -0.29 -2.93
N LEU A 24 -3.63 -0.88 -3.89
CA LEU A 24 -4.42 -2.09 -3.68
C LEU A 24 -3.56 -3.35 -3.53
N LEU A 25 -2.37 -3.35 -4.11
CA LEU A 25 -1.49 -4.52 -4.20
C LEU A 25 -0.23 -4.40 -3.33
N HIS A 26 -0.08 -3.35 -2.49
CA HIS A 26 1.16 -3.14 -1.74
C HIS A 26 1.55 -4.35 -0.88
N ASP A 27 0.57 -5.02 -0.28
CA ASP A 27 0.73 -6.20 0.57
C ASP A 27 0.40 -7.52 -0.16
N ASN A 28 0.47 -7.56 -1.50
CA ASN A 28 0.08 -8.72 -2.29
C ASN A 28 0.82 -10.02 -1.92
N ALA A 29 1.99 -9.93 -1.31
CA ALA A 29 2.83 -11.06 -0.92
C ALA A 29 2.84 -11.35 0.58
N LEU A 30 2.11 -10.62 1.41
CA LEU A 30 2.13 -10.81 2.87
C LEU A 30 1.72 -12.23 3.28
N THR A 31 0.63 -12.75 2.72
CA THR A 31 0.16 -14.12 2.98
C THR A 31 1.15 -15.17 2.46
N GLN A 32 1.74 -14.94 1.28
CA GLN A 32 2.80 -15.79 0.72
C GLN A 32 3.97 -15.87 1.69
N TYR A 33 4.48 -14.73 2.11
CA TYR A 33 5.61 -14.63 3.03
C TYR A 33 5.35 -15.38 4.35
N ILE A 34 4.22 -15.11 5.02
CA ILE A 34 3.82 -15.79 6.26
C ILE A 34 3.76 -17.31 6.05
N THR A 35 3.10 -17.76 4.97
CA THR A 35 2.95 -19.19 4.67
C THR A 35 4.29 -19.89 4.45
N GLU A 36 5.21 -19.25 3.74
CA GLU A 36 6.54 -19.81 3.48
C GLU A 36 7.39 -19.88 4.74
N GLU A 37 7.32 -18.87 5.60
CA GLU A 37 8.07 -18.87 6.86
C GLU A 37 7.54 -19.90 7.85
N VAL A 38 6.22 -20.08 7.95
CA VAL A 38 5.61 -21.15 8.78
C VAL A 38 6.02 -22.54 8.26
N LYS A 39 6.09 -22.75 6.94
CA LYS A 39 6.57 -24.03 6.37
C LYS A 39 8.04 -24.31 6.70
N LYS A 40 8.90 -23.27 6.70
CA LYS A 40 10.34 -23.42 7.04
C LYS A 40 10.55 -23.63 8.53
N ASN A 41 9.74 -23.00 9.37
CA ASN A 41 9.87 -22.97 10.82
C ASN A 41 8.52 -23.32 11.47
N PRO A 42 8.11 -24.60 11.51
CA PRO A 42 6.86 -25.00 12.15
C PRO A 42 6.87 -24.63 13.63
N GLY A 43 5.88 -23.83 14.06
CA GLY A 43 5.77 -23.36 15.44
C GLY A 43 6.35 -21.96 15.69
N ILE A 44 6.76 -21.23 14.62
CA ILE A 44 7.12 -19.82 14.74
C ILE A 44 5.92 -19.00 15.21
N ASP A 45 6.14 -18.11 16.15
CA ASP A 45 5.12 -17.13 16.56
C ASP A 45 5.02 -16.02 15.53
N ILE A 46 3.84 -15.86 14.94
CA ILE A 46 3.51 -14.81 13.97
C ILE A 46 2.94 -13.60 14.73
N GLY A 47 3.71 -13.06 15.66
CA GLY A 47 3.36 -11.84 16.38
C GLY A 47 3.84 -10.57 15.67
N GLU A 48 3.56 -9.41 16.29
CA GLU A 48 3.98 -8.10 15.76
C GLU A 48 5.50 -8.01 15.56
N ASP A 49 6.28 -8.58 16.46
CA ASP A 49 7.74 -8.57 16.36
C ASP A 49 8.22 -9.28 15.10
N PHE A 50 7.62 -10.44 14.75
CA PHE A 50 7.94 -11.16 13.53
C PHE A 50 7.62 -10.35 12.27
N LEU A 51 6.47 -9.69 12.24
CA LEU A 51 6.04 -8.86 11.11
C LEU A 51 6.95 -7.64 10.95
N ASN A 52 7.37 -7.02 12.06
CA ASN A 52 8.25 -5.85 12.05
C ASN A 52 9.70 -6.19 11.67
N GLU A 53 10.26 -7.29 12.19
CA GLU A 53 11.65 -7.65 11.93
C GLU A 53 11.92 -8.05 10.47
N LYS A 54 10.91 -8.61 9.79
CA LYS A 54 11.05 -9.16 8.44
C LYS A 54 10.12 -8.50 7.43
N ALA A 55 9.64 -7.29 7.73
CA ALA A 55 8.75 -6.54 6.84
C ALA A 55 9.29 -6.40 5.41
N ASN A 56 10.62 -6.36 5.23
CA ASN A 56 11.25 -6.23 3.92
C ASN A 56 10.99 -7.43 2.98
N LEU A 57 10.74 -8.63 3.49
CA LEU A 57 10.60 -9.82 2.62
C LEU A 57 9.30 -9.81 1.82
N HIS A 58 8.17 -9.41 2.42
CA HIS A 58 6.92 -9.29 1.65
C HIS A 58 7.01 -8.17 0.60
N CYS A 59 7.76 -7.10 0.88
CA CYS A 59 8.01 -6.06 -0.11
C CYS A 59 8.79 -6.58 -1.32
N ILE A 60 9.84 -7.40 -1.09
CA ILE A 60 10.63 -8.02 -2.17
C ILE A 60 9.76 -8.96 -3.00
N TYR A 61 9.01 -9.85 -2.36
CA TYR A 61 8.12 -10.76 -3.07
C TYR A 61 7.00 -10.01 -3.79
N GLY A 62 6.44 -8.98 -3.15
CA GLY A 62 5.38 -8.16 -3.73
C GLY A 62 5.81 -7.42 -5.00
N GLU A 63 6.98 -6.81 -4.98
CA GLU A 63 7.57 -6.14 -6.15
C GLU A 63 7.79 -7.15 -7.31
N ASN A 64 8.32 -8.34 -7.00
CA ASN A 64 8.50 -9.40 -7.99
C ASN A 64 7.16 -9.91 -8.56
N ASN A 65 6.15 -10.06 -7.73
CA ASN A 65 4.83 -10.54 -8.13
C ASN A 65 4.18 -9.61 -9.16
N ILE A 66 4.31 -8.28 -8.99
CA ILE A 66 3.70 -7.31 -9.89
C ILE A 66 4.49 -7.08 -11.19
N ALA A 67 5.68 -7.66 -11.36
CA ALA A 67 6.57 -7.41 -12.49
C ALA A 67 5.94 -7.67 -13.88
N LYS A 68 4.89 -8.50 -13.94
CA LYS A 68 4.17 -8.82 -15.18
C LYS A 68 2.83 -8.08 -15.33
N ILE A 69 2.46 -7.25 -14.36
CA ILE A 69 1.26 -6.41 -14.45
C ILE A 69 1.54 -5.27 -15.42
N PRO A 70 0.64 -4.99 -16.39
CA PRO A 70 0.86 -4.00 -17.43
C PRO A 70 0.60 -2.58 -16.93
N PHE A 71 1.50 -2.03 -16.11
CA PHE A 71 1.46 -0.64 -15.69
C PHE A 71 1.74 0.29 -16.89
N LYS A 72 1.20 1.49 -16.85
CA LYS A 72 1.35 2.50 -17.89
C LYS A 72 2.53 3.42 -17.64
N THR A 73 2.93 3.55 -16.39
CA THR A 73 4.04 4.39 -15.94
C THR A 73 5.09 3.54 -15.24
N ASN A 74 6.21 4.15 -14.88
CA ASN A 74 7.23 3.45 -14.12
C ASN A 74 6.82 3.38 -12.64
N VAL A 75 6.49 2.18 -12.17
CA VAL A 75 6.16 1.87 -10.76
C VAL A 75 7.27 1.07 -10.05
N SER A 76 8.46 1.01 -10.64
CA SER A 76 9.59 0.28 -10.06
C SER A 76 9.89 0.76 -8.65
N ASN A 77 10.08 -0.18 -7.73
CA ASN A 77 10.37 0.05 -6.32
C ASN A 77 9.22 0.72 -5.52
N VAL A 78 8.02 0.85 -6.07
CA VAL A 78 6.88 1.37 -5.32
C VAL A 78 6.47 0.38 -4.22
N ILE A 79 6.26 -0.88 -4.59
CA ILE A 79 5.94 -1.95 -3.63
C ILE A 79 7.17 -2.28 -2.76
N LEU A 80 8.37 -2.28 -3.36
CA LEU A 80 9.60 -2.59 -2.63
C LEU A 80 9.86 -1.63 -1.46
N TYR A 81 9.59 -0.33 -1.64
CA TYR A 81 9.97 0.70 -0.67
C TYR A 81 8.79 1.32 0.10
N HIS A 82 7.60 0.69 0.07
CA HIS A 82 6.42 1.26 0.75
C HIS A 82 6.52 1.28 2.30
N HIS A 83 7.51 0.61 2.89
CA HIS A 83 7.83 0.71 4.31
C HIS A 83 9.10 1.52 4.62
N GLU A 84 9.67 2.20 3.62
CA GLU A 84 10.81 3.08 3.89
C GLU A 84 10.39 4.33 4.67
N LEU A 85 11.27 4.75 5.57
CA LEU A 85 11.04 5.88 6.46
C LEU A 85 11.73 7.14 5.94
N ALA A 86 11.14 8.32 6.19
CA ALA A 86 11.69 9.61 5.77
C ALA A 86 13.10 9.87 6.34
N ASN A 87 13.41 9.33 7.52
CA ASN A 87 14.73 9.47 8.15
C ASN A 87 15.79 8.46 7.64
N GLY A 88 15.47 7.65 6.63
CA GLY A 88 16.38 6.64 6.05
C GLY A 88 16.66 5.43 6.95
N LYS A 89 15.85 5.20 8.00
CA LYS A 89 15.97 4.06 8.91
C LYS A 89 14.98 2.94 8.61
N GLY A 90 14.34 2.96 7.43
CA GLY A 90 13.44 1.92 6.97
C GLY A 90 14.14 0.59 6.67
N PRO A 91 13.38 -0.44 6.24
CA PRO A 91 13.88 -1.81 6.06
C PRO A 91 15.07 -1.91 5.09
N PHE A 92 15.10 -1.10 4.04
CA PHE A 92 16.17 -1.11 3.02
C PHE A 92 17.17 0.04 3.21
N LYS A 93 16.98 0.90 4.23
CA LYS A 93 17.85 2.04 4.58
C LYS A 93 18.10 2.97 3.38
N LYS A 94 17.06 3.23 2.61
CA LYS A 94 17.14 4.11 1.45
C LYS A 94 17.15 5.56 1.87
N ALA A 95 17.99 6.33 1.20
CA ALA A 95 17.91 7.77 1.30
C ALA A 95 16.52 8.21 0.77
N TRP A 96 15.96 9.18 1.44
CA TRP A 96 14.63 9.71 1.15
C TRP A 96 14.39 10.00 -0.35
N GLN A 97 15.38 10.59 -1.02
CA GLN A 97 15.32 10.97 -2.43
C GLN A 97 15.29 9.75 -3.39
N GLU A 98 15.68 8.57 -2.89
CA GLU A 98 15.64 7.32 -3.67
C GLU A 98 14.28 6.61 -3.59
N VAL A 99 13.41 7.01 -2.62
CA VAL A 99 12.10 6.40 -2.43
C VAL A 99 11.08 7.03 -3.37
N PRO A 100 10.44 6.27 -4.27
CA PRO A 100 9.42 6.80 -5.20
C PRO A 100 8.29 7.51 -4.47
N LEU A 101 7.75 8.60 -5.03
CA LEU A 101 6.63 9.34 -4.45
C LEU A 101 5.45 8.42 -4.13
N PHE A 102 5.11 7.48 -5.01
CA PHE A 102 3.99 6.55 -4.78
C PHE A 102 4.23 5.63 -3.58
N ALA A 103 5.46 5.18 -3.35
CA ALA A 103 5.80 4.41 -2.15
C ALA A 103 5.59 5.23 -0.87
N ARG A 104 5.99 6.51 -0.88
CA ARG A 104 5.81 7.44 0.24
C ARG A 104 4.34 7.73 0.54
N ILE A 105 3.53 7.93 -0.50
CA ILE A 105 2.08 8.11 -0.39
C ILE A 105 1.44 6.85 0.20
N ILE A 106 1.80 5.67 -0.31
CA ILE A 106 1.27 4.39 0.16
C ILE A 106 1.65 4.17 1.62
N HIS A 107 2.91 4.40 2.01
CA HIS A 107 3.35 4.31 3.40
C HIS A 107 2.48 5.13 4.36
N LEU A 108 2.25 6.39 4.04
CA LEU A 108 1.43 7.25 4.88
C LEU A 108 -0.02 6.79 4.93
N THR A 109 -0.62 6.45 3.78
CA THR A 109 -2.03 6.05 3.72
C THR A 109 -2.30 4.68 4.33
N ASP A 110 -1.34 3.76 4.32
CA ASP A 110 -1.40 2.47 4.99
C ASP A 110 -1.45 2.65 6.52
N VAL A 111 -0.57 3.49 7.07
CA VAL A 111 -0.59 3.82 8.51
C VAL A 111 -1.90 4.53 8.90
N VAL A 112 -2.42 5.42 8.07
CA VAL A 112 -3.71 6.09 8.30
C VAL A 112 -4.86 5.08 8.30
N ASP A 113 -4.85 4.11 7.39
CA ASP A 113 -5.86 3.05 7.34
C ASP A 113 -5.81 2.16 8.59
N ALA A 114 -4.62 1.82 9.07
CA ALA A 114 -4.44 1.09 10.32
C ALA A 114 -5.00 1.86 11.54
N ILE A 115 -4.77 3.18 11.62
CA ILE A 115 -5.35 4.04 12.67
C ILE A 115 -6.88 4.07 12.55
N ALA A 116 -7.42 4.27 11.34
CA ALA A 116 -8.85 4.30 11.09
C ALA A 116 -9.53 2.98 11.47
N SER A 117 -8.89 1.85 11.19
CA SER A 117 -9.40 0.50 11.45
C SER A 117 -9.22 0.05 12.90
N SER A 118 -8.40 0.73 13.72
CA SER A 118 -8.16 0.34 15.11
C SER A 118 -9.39 0.49 15.99
N TRP A 119 -9.61 -0.45 16.95
CA TRP A 119 -10.75 -0.44 17.89
C TRP A 119 -10.54 0.51 19.08
N GLU A 120 -9.32 0.97 19.30
CA GLU A 120 -8.93 1.68 20.52
C GLU A 120 -9.40 3.14 20.59
N PHE A 121 -9.64 3.79 19.44
CA PHE A 121 -9.88 5.25 19.36
C PHE A 121 -11.22 5.58 18.71
N LYS A 122 -12.35 5.39 19.40
CA LYS A 122 -13.69 5.45 18.77
C LYS A 122 -14.21 6.86 18.39
N GLN A 123 -13.78 7.94 19.02
CA GLN A 123 -14.40 9.27 18.82
C GLN A 123 -13.45 10.37 18.31
N GLU A 124 -12.14 10.20 18.45
CA GLU A 124 -11.14 11.25 18.15
C GLU A 124 -10.08 10.78 17.14
N LYS A 125 -10.34 9.69 16.41
CA LYS A 125 -9.35 9.07 15.49
C LYS A 125 -8.78 10.06 14.47
N TRP A 126 -9.61 10.95 13.95
CA TRP A 126 -9.16 11.96 12.99
C TRP A 126 -8.13 12.91 13.60
N ASP A 127 -8.45 13.46 14.77
CA ASP A 127 -7.58 14.44 15.43
C ASP A 127 -6.27 13.76 15.89
N ILE A 128 -6.37 12.57 16.46
CA ILE A 128 -5.21 11.72 16.84
C ILE A 128 -4.35 11.40 15.60
N CYS A 129 -4.96 11.04 14.50
CA CYS A 129 -4.27 10.75 13.25
C CYS A 129 -3.52 12.01 12.74
N CYS A 130 -4.16 13.15 12.67
CA CYS A 130 -3.54 14.41 12.24
C CYS A 130 -2.36 14.81 13.15
N GLU A 131 -2.54 14.75 14.48
CA GLU A 131 -1.47 15.04 15.44
C GLU A 131 -0.29 14.07 15.29
N PHE A 132 -0.57 12.78 15.12
CA PHE A 132 0.45 11.77 14.90
C PHE A 132 1.25 12.04 13.61
N LEU A 133 0.57 12.30 12.50
CA LEU A 133 1.23 12.59 11.23
C LEU A 133 2.14 13.83 11.34
N VAL A 134 1.64 14.92 11.93
CA VAL A 134 2.43 16.16 12.14
C VAL A 134 3.64 15.89 13.02
N LYS A 135 3.50 15.12 14.10
CA LYS A 135 4.60 14.76 15.01
C LYS A 135 5.65 13.88 14.33
N GLN A 136 5.26 13.08 13.35
CA GLN A 136 6.16 12.14 12.67
C GLN A 136 6.72 12.66 11.33
N LYS A 137 6.48 13.95 10.99
CA LYS A 137 7.11 14.62 9.84
C LYS A 137 8.64 14.50 9.90
N GLY A 138 9.27 14.19 8.78
CA GLY A 138 10.72 14.02 8.65
C GLY A 138 11.30 12.81 9.40
N VAL A 139 10.48 12.05 10.12
CA VAL A 139 10.87 10.83 10.84
C VAL A 139 10.32 9.59 10.16
N LEU A 140 9.02 9.39 10.23
CA LEU A 140 8.34 8.30 9.53
C LEU A 140 7.91 8.75 8.13
N PHE A 141 7.34 9.93 8.01
CA PHE A 141 6.69 10.43 6.79
C PHE A 141 7.41 11.64 6.21
N ASP A 142 7.34 11.73 4.90
CA ASP A 142 7.69 12.89 4.12
C ASP A 142 6.88 14.12 4.54
N ASP A 143 7.54 15.23 4.68
CA ASP A 143 6.91 16.48 5.04
C ASP A 143 5.84 16.88 4.02
N GLU A 144 6.15 16.76 2.73
CA GLU A 144 5.22 17.02 1.63
C GLU A 144 4.03 16.06 1.61
N CYS A 145 4.25 14.77 1.90
CA CYS A 145 3.15 13.81 2.00
C CYS A 145 2.21 14.11 3.16
N VAL A 146 2.72 14.56 4.31
CA VAL A 146 1.87 14.98 5.43
C VAL A 146 1.08 16.24 5.07
N GLU A 147 1.69 17.23 4.41
CA GLU A 147 1.01 18.43 3.94
C GLU A 147 -0.09 18.08 2.93
N ALA A 148 0.23 17.24 1.95
CA ALA A 148 -0.75 16.75 0.97
C ALA A 148 -1.92 16.01 1.63
N PHE A 149 -1.67 15.20 2.65
CA PHE A 149 -2.74 14.52 3.40
C PHE A 149 -3.66 15.55 4.08
N LEU A 150 -3.11 16.48 4.83
CA LEU A 150 -3.87 17.48 5.58
C LEU A 150 -4.66 18.43 4.66
N GLU A 151 -4.18 18.68 3.44
CA GLU A 151 -4.87 19.52 2.46
C GLU A 151 -5.94 18.75 1.67
N MET A 152 -5.66 17.51 1.25
CA MET A 152 -6.49 16.77 0.30
C MET A 152 -7.49 15.82 0.94
N ILE A 153 -7.30 15.44 2.21
CA ILE A 153 -8.16 14.49 2.91
C ILE A 153 -8.98 15.22 3.97
N SER A 154 -10.29 15.17 3.83
CA SER A 154 -11.20 15.72 4.83
C SER A 154 -11.54 14.70 5.92
N LYS A 155 -12.04 15.20 7.07
CA LYS A 155 -12.55 14.35 8.16
C LYS A 155 -13.67 13.43 7.68
N GLU A 156 -14.55 13.90 6.79
CA GLU A 156 -15.64 13.09 6.22
C GLU A 156 -15.09 11.96 5.34
N THR A 157 -14.00 12.23 4.60
CA THR A 157 -13.32 11.19 3.82
C THR A 157 -12.71 10.14 4.73
N PHE A 158 -12.04 10.55 5.80
CA PHE A 158 -11.47 9.64 6.80
C PHE A 158 -12.55 8.77 7.47
N VAL A 159 -13.65 9.38 7.93
CA VAL A 159 -14.78 8.66 8.55
C VAL A 159 -15.41 7.67 7.58
N SER A 160 -15.47 7.99 6.28
CA SER A 160 -16.03 7.08 5.28
C SER A 160 -15.24 5.76 5.10
N LEU A 161 -14.01 5.67 5.59
CA LEU A 161 -13.25 4.42 5.65
C LEU A 161 -13.81 3.48 6.72
N GLU A 162 -14.27 4.01 7.83
CA GLU A 162 -14.80 3.21 8.94
C GLU A 162 -16.14 2.56 8.61
N ASP A 163 -17.01 3.26 7.86
CA ASP A 163 -18.36 2.79 7.53
C ASP A 163 -18.45 2.06 6.18
N GLY A 164 -17.33 1.94 5.45
CA GLY A 164 -17.26 1.29 4.14
C GLY A 164 -17.87 2.09 2.99
N SER A 165 -18.39 3.30 3.23
CA SER A 165 -18.99 4.13 2.18
C SER A 165 -17.98 4.67 1.17
N PHE A 166 -16.70 4.61 1.51
CA PHE A 166 -15.60 5.02 0.64
C PHE A 166 -15.50 4.19 -0.65
N GLU A 167 -15.92 2.93 -0.63
CA GLU A 167 -15.83 2.06 -1.81
C GLU A 167 -16.59 2.62 -3.02
N SER A 168 -17.78 3.19 -2.78
CA SER A 168 -18.57 3.82 -3.85
C SER A 168 -17.83 5.03 -4.45
N LYS A 169 -17.17 5.84 -3.62
CA LYS A 169 -16.41 7.03 -4.03
C LYS A 169 -15.11 6.69 -4.76
N LEU A 170 -14.50 5.54 -4.47
CA LEU A 170 -13.25 5.11 -5.13
C LEU A 170 -13.40 5.13 -6.65
N TRP A 171 -14.51 4.62 -7.16
CA TRP A 171 -14.76 4.53 -8.59
C TRP A 171 -15.09 5.87 -9.27
N GLU A 172 -15.38 6.91 -8.50
CA GLU A 172 -15.53 8.27 -9.00
C GLU A 172 -14.18 9.00 -9.07
N ILE A 173 -13.25 8.64 -8.18
CA ILE A 173 -11.95 9.30 -8.04
C ILE A 173 -10.90 8.71 -8.96
N VAL A 174 -10.88 7.37 -9.10
CA VAL A 174 -9.91 6.66 -9.96
C VAL A 174 -10.33 6.80 -11.42
N PRO A 175 -9.49 7.38 -12.29
CA PRO A 175 -9.80 7.51 -13.70
C PRO A 175 -10.06 6.15 -14.35
N ARG A 176 -11.20 6.01 -15.04
CA ARG A 176 -11.56 4.78 -15.76
C ARG A 176 -11.21 4.93 -17.23
N LYS A 177 -10.34 4.06 -17.72
CA LYS A 177 -10.00 3.98 -19.15
C LYS A 177 -10.09 2.53 -19.59
N LYS A 178 -10.89 2.25 -20.61
CA LYS A 178 -10.92 0.91 -21.20
C LYS A 178 -9.56 0.64 -21.84
N GLN A 179 -8.99 -0.50 -21.51
CA GLN A 179 -7.72 -0.97 -22.05
C GLN A 179 -7.94 -2.38 -22.65
N MET A 180 -7.41 -2.58 -23.85
CA MET A 180 -7.41 -3.89 -24.50
C MET A 180 -6.05 -4.56 -24.21
N PHE A 181 -6.09 -5.77 -23.74
CA PHE A 181 -4.91 -6.60 -23.52
C PHE A 181 -4.90 -7.78 -24.47
N ASP A 182 -3.72 -8.21 -24.87
CA ASP A 182 -3.54 -9.48 -25.57
C ASP A 182 -3.75 -10.66 -24.61
N TRP A 183 -3.87 -11.86 -25.18
CA TRP A 183 -4.11 -13.07 -24.41
C TRP A 183 -3.01 -13.36 -23.39
N ASN A 184 -1.76 -13.09 -23.72
CA ASN A 184 -0.63 -13.34 -22.83
C ASN A 184 -0.67 -12.41 -21.62
N THR A 185 -0.99 -11.14 -21.81
CA THR A 185 -1.18 -10.17 -20.74
C THR A 185 -2.36 -10.56 -19.83
N CYS A 186 -3.50 -10.95 -20.42
CA CYS A 186 -4.64 -11.45 -19.65
C CYS A 186 -4.27 -12.68 -18.80
N LYS A 187 -3.50 -13.60 -19.36
CA LYS A 187 -2.99 -14.78 -18.66
C LYS A 187 -2.08 -14.39 -17.50
N ASN A 188 -1.13 -13.47 -17.70
CA ASN A 188 -0.23 -13.00 -16.64
C ASN A 188 -1.00 -12.37 -15.46
N ILE A 189 -2.04 -11.59 -15.73
CA ILE A 189 -2.92 -11.02 -14.71
C ILE A 189 -3.67 -12.13 -13.97
N ALA A 190 -4.23 -13.10 -14.68
CA ALA A 190 -4.94 -14.23 -14.09
C ALA A 190 -4.01 -15.08 -13.21
N ASP A 191 -2.82 -15.41 -13.69
CA ASP A 191 -1.79 -16.16 -12.95
C ASP A 191 -1.38 -15.42 -11.67
N PHE A 192 -1.24 -14.09 -11.72
CA PHE A 192 -0.96 -13.27 -10.54
C PHE A 192 -2.03 -13.43 -9.46
N PHE A 193 -3.31 -13.27 -9.82
CA PHE A 193 -4.40 -13.42 -8.85
C PHE A 193 -4.58 -14.86 -8.37
N ALA A 194 -4.38 -15.85 -9.24
CA ALA A 194 -4.40 -17.26 -8.85
C ALA A 194 -3.35 -17.56 -7.77
N ASN A 195 -2.12 -17.07 -7.93
CA ASN A 195 -1.06 -17.22 -6.93
C ASN A 195 -1.43 -16.62 -5.58
N ILE A 196 -2.02 -15.42 -5.56
CA ILE A 196 -2.46 -14.78 -4.29
C ILE A 196 -3.54 -15.66 -3.60
N VAL A 197 -4.52 -16.18 -4.37
CA VAL A 197 -5.60 -17.01 -3.85
C VAL A 197 -5.06 -18.32 -3.32
N ASP A 198 -4.10 -18.95 -4.01
CA ASP A 198 -3.50 -20.24 -3.61
C ASP A 198 -2.76 -20.13 -2.25
N TYR A 199 -2.11 -19.01 -1.99
CA TYR A 199 -1.51 -18.78 -0.67
C TYR A 199 -2.53 -18.52 0.45
N LYS A 200 -3.72 -18.00 0.12
CA LYS A 200 -4.81 -17.76 1.09
C LYS A 200 -5.63 -19.02 1.39
N SER A 201 -5.63 -20.01 0.52
CA SER A 201 -6.48 -21.21 0.64
C SER A 201 -5.65 -22.49 0.59
N PRO A 202 -5.58 -23.27 1.68
CA PRO A 202 -4.89 -24.57 1.67
C PRO A 202 -5.58 -25.62 0.77
N PHE A 203 -6.77 -25.32 0.23
CA PHE A 203 -7.53 -26.24 -0.64
C PHE A 203 -7.18 -26.12 -2.12
N THR A 204 -6.51 -25.05 -2.54
CA THR A 204 -6.16 -24.80 -3.95
C THR A 204 -4.70 -25.12 -4.29
N SER A 205 -3.85 -25.32 -3.29
CA SER A 205 -2.45 -25.73 -3.47
C SER A 205 -2.36 -27.25 -3.66
N LYS A 206 -2.52 -27.74 -4.88
CA LYS A 206 -2.17 -29.11 -5.28
C LYS A 206 -1.14 -29.09 -6.38
#